data_15cefdeef5c800ae6fc65db5d161fda3
#
_entry.id   15cefdeef5c800ae6fc65db5d161fda3
#
_cell.length_a   1.000
_cell.length_b   1.000
_cell.length_c   1.000
_cell.angle_alpha   90.00
_cell.angle_beta   90.00
_cell.angle_gamma   90.00
#
_symmetry.space_group_name_H-M   'P 1'
#
loop_
_entity.id
_entity.type
_entity.pdbx_description
1 polymer ?
#
loop_
_entity_poly.entity_id
_entity_poly.type
_entity_poly.pdbx_seq_one_letter_code
_entity_poly.pdbx_strand_id
1 'polypeptide(L)'
;MKILKNKLGLGLASIIVLVLTIFSYSKIREYNILKDVFVLKNENVVSIWRVKKGEDIHDYNYKLGSNEIDFLSDILTNSKLKKATINDSPSNTLGSLTILLDGNTREVDGGTSFEFERGITLTPIDKDSVYVFLEINKLRNDNSFNKDGVMQKSYIIDSEKLVEFINENT
;
A
#
# COMPACT_ATOMS: atom_id res chain seq x y z
N MET A 1 14.18 -53.37 6.30
CA MET A 1 14.00 -52.40 5.20
C MET A 1 12.70 -51.56 5.23
N LYS A 2 11.55 -52.10 5.65
CA LYS A 2 10.27 -51.33 5.78
C LYS A 2 10.31 -50.22 6.84
N ILE A 3 10.96 -50.45 7.98
CA ILE A 3 10.99 -49.50 9.11
C ILE A 3 11.81 -48.24 8.77
N LEU A 4 12.87 -48.38 7.97
CA LEU A 4 13.68 -47.22 7.56
C LEU A 4 12.94 -46.34 6.57
N LYS A 5 12.16 -46.90 5.65
CA LYS A 5 11.31 -46.16 4.70
C LYS A 5 10.22 -45.35 5.41
N ASN A 6 9.61 -45.89 6.48
CA ASN A 6 8.59 -45.16 7.24
C ASN A 6 9.18 -43.97 8.03
N LYS A 7 10.39 -44.14 8.60
CA LYS A 7 11.06 -43.03 9.31
C LYS A 7 11.48 -41.91 8.35
N LEU A 8 11.94 -42.26 7.16
CA LEU A 8 12.28 -41.25 6.11
C LEU A 8 11.04 -40.52 5.65
N GLY A 9 9.92 -41.21 5.43
CA GLY A 9 8.64 -40.62 5.04
C GLY A 9 8.08 -39.66 6.10
N LEU A 10 8.17 -40.01 7.39
CA LEU A 10 7.76 -39.15 8.50
C LEU A 10 8.64 -37.90 8.59
N GLY A 11 9.95 -38.02 8.41
CA GLY A 11 10.86 -36.87 8.41
C GLY A 11 10.55 -35.88 7.26
N LEU A 12 10.30 -36.43 6.07
CA LEU A 12 9.96 -35.59 4.90
C LEU A 12 8.62 -34.88 5.09
N ALA A 13 7.60 -35.58 5.63
CA ALA A 13 6.30 -35.00 5.92
C ALA A 13 6.41 -33.85 6.95
N SER A 14 7.22 -34.03 8.00
CA SER A 14 7.45 -33.01 9.02
C SER A 14 8.12 -31.75 8.43
N ILE A 15 9.08 -31.92 7.53
CA ILE A 15 9.75 -30.78 6.85
C ILE A 15 8.75 -30.02 5.96
N ILE A 16 7.91 -30.73 5.21
CA ILE A 16 6.88 -30.11 4.36
C ILE A 16 5.89 -29.31 5.21
N VAL A 17 5.41 -29.86 6.32
CA VAL A 17 4.51 -29.16 7.23
C VAL A 17 5.18 -27.91 7.81
N LEU A 18 6.45 -28.01 8.22
CA LEU A 18 7.19 -26.86 8.75
C LEU A 18 7.33 -25.75 7.69
N VAL A 19 7.69 -26.08 6.47
CA VAL A 19 7.82 -25.12 5.36
C VAL A 19 6.48 -24.45 5.06
N LEU A 20 5.39 -25.23 5.00
CA LEU A 20 4.04 -24.69 4.77
C LEU A 20 3.59 -23.78 5.93
N THR A 21 3.93 -24.13 7.16
CA THR A 21 3.60 -23.29 8.34
C THR A 21 4.36 -21.96 8.30
N ILE A 22 5.67 -21.99 8.01
CA ILE A 22 6.48 -20.77 7.90
C ILE A 22 5.95 -19.88 6.75
N PHE A 23 5.64 -20.49 5.61
CA PHE A 23 5.11 -19.77 4.46
C PHE A 23 3.74 -19.14 4.77
N SER A 24 2.83 -19.88 5.39
CA SER A 24 1.51 -19.38 5.79
C SER A 24 1.62 -18.27 6.82
N TYR A 25 2.50 -18.41 7.82
CA TYR A 25 2.76 -17.39 8.82
C TYR A 25 3.30 -16.09 8.20
N SER A 26 4.26 -16.20 7.28
CA SER A 26 4.80 -15.06 6.54
C SER A 26 3.72 -14.32 5.75
N LYS A 27 2.83 -15.05 5.08
CA LYS A 27 1.71 -14.48 4.32
C LYS A 27 0.68 -13.77 5.21
N ILE A 28 0.32 -14.39 6.33
CA ILE A 28 -0.61 -13.78 7.30
C ILE A 28 0.00 -12.52 7.91
N ARG A 29 1.28 -12.55 8.26
CA ARG A 29 2.00 -11.39 8.78
C ARG A 29 2.06 -10.25 7.77
N GLU A 30 2.41 -10.54 6.51
CA GLU A 30 2.42 -9.53 5.44
C GLU A 30 1.03 -8.90 5.25
N TYR A 31 -0.02 -9.72 5.26
CA TYR A 31 -1.39 -9.24 5.14
C TYR A 31 -1.81 -8.32 6.30
N ASN A 32 -1.47 -8.68 7.55
CA ASN A 32 -1.80 -7.86 8.70
C ASN A 32 -1.06 -6.52 8.68
N ILE A 33 0.23 -6.53 8.34
CA ILE A 33 1.02 -5.30 8.21
C ILE A 33 0.41 -4.39 7.12
N LEU A 34 -0.01 -4.94 5.99
CA LEU A 34 -0.64 -4.16 4.93
C LEU A 34 -1.99 -3.57 5.36
N LYS A 35 -2.79 -4.31 6.13
CA LYS A 35 -4.03 -3.76 6.69
C LYS A 35 -3.76 -2.53 7.56
N ASP A 36 -2.79 -2.60 8.45
CA ASP A 36 -2.45 -1.48 9.32
C ASP A 36 -1.94 -0.27 8.53
N VAL A 37 -1.20 -0.52 7.45
CA VAL A 37 -0.69 0.53 6.56
C VAL A 37 -1.81 1.27 5.83
N PHE A 38 -2.89 0.59 5.48
CA PHE A 38 -4.03 1.16 4.75
C PHE A 38 -5.10 1.79 5.65
N VAL A 39 -4.96 1.74 6.96
CA VAL A 39 -5.84 2.46 7.87
C VAL A 39 -5.57 3.95 7.75
N LEU A 40 -6.54 4.69 7.22
CA LEU A 40 -6.53 6.14 7.14
C LEU A 40 -7.39 6.70 8.28
N LYS A 41 -6.88 7.71 8.94
CA LYS A 41 -7.64 8.50 9.91
C LYS A 41 -7.35 9.96 9.63
N ASN A 42 -8.34 10.81 9.78
CA ASN A 42 -8.21 12.23 9.50
C ASN A 42 -7.04 12.87 10.28
N GLU A 43 -6.84 12.43 11.52
CA GLU A 43 -5.75 12.88 12.40
C GLU A 43 -4.35 12.47 11.93
N ASN A 44 -4.23 11.43 11.08
CA ASN A 44 -2.96 10.91 10.58
C ASN A 44 -2.59 11.47 9.21
N VAL A 45 -3.52 12.14 8.53
CA VAL A 45 -3.28 12.70 7.19
C VAL A 45 -2.46 13.97 7.33
N VAL A 46 -1.27 13.97 6.74
CA VAL A 46 -0.35 15.12 6.71
C VAL A 46 -0.66 16.02 5.53
N SER A 47 -0.83 15.43 4.36
CA SER A 47 -1.13 16.13 3.12
C SER A 47 -1.78 15.19 2.12
N ILE A 48 -2.57 15.75 1.23
CA ILE A 48 -3.13 15.03 0.08
C ILE A 48 -2.74 15.82 -1.17
N TRP A 49 -2.15 15.09 -2.12
CA TRP A 49 -1.75 15.63 -3.41
C TRP A 49 -2.63 15.02 -4.49
N ARG A 50 -3.01 15.82 -5.43
CA ARG A 50 -3.68 15.31 -6.63
C ARG A 50 -2.97 15.74 -7.89
N VAL A 51 -2.98 14.88 -8.88
CA VAL A 51 -2.62 15.17 -10.25
C VAL A 51 -3.88 14.98 -11.08
N LYS A 52 -4.32 16.01 -11.77
CA LYS A 52 -5.48 15.91 -12.65
C LYS A 52 -5.13 15.17 -13.92
N LYS A 53 -6.09 14.41 -14.42
CA LYS A 53 -5.93 13.66 -15.67
C LYS A 53 -5.59 14.60 -16.82
N GLY A 54 -4.45 14.33 -17.47
CA GLY A 54 -3.96 15.12 -18.60
C GLY A 54 -3.25 16.42 -18.23
N GLU A 55 -3.05 16.68 -16.96
CA GLU A 55 -2.30 17.82 -16.45
C GLU A 55 -1.01 17.36 -15.77
N ASP A 56 0.09 18.09 -15.95
CA ASP A 56 1.35 17.88 -15.20
C ASP A 56 1.38 18.72 -13.90
N ILE A 57 0.24 19.29 -13.52
CA ILE A 57 0.14 20.19 -12.37
C ILE A 57 -0.24 19.38 -11.13
N HIS A 58 0.62 19.45 -10.12
CA HIS A 58 0.38 18.88 -8.81
C HIS A 58 -0.30 19.90 -7.90
N ASP A 59 -1.48 19.53 -7.36
CA ASP A 59 -2.13 20.27 -6.29
C ASP A 59 -1.74 19.61 -4.95
N TYR A 60 -0.82 20.24 -4.24
CA TYR A 60 -0.26 19.72 -2.96
C TYR A 60 -1.12 20.06 -1.73
N ASN A 61 -2.17 20.86 -1.90
CA ASN A 61 -3.03 21.32 -0.82
C ASN A 61 -4.47 20.82 -0.97
N TYR A 62 -4.65 19.73 -1.69
CA TYR A 62 -5.97 19.15 -1.86
C TYR A 62 -6.50 18.61 -0.52
N LYS A 63 -7.79 18.74 -0.27
CA LYS A 63 -8.42 18.30 0.97
C LYS A 63 -9.57 17.37 0.66
N LEU A 64 -9.60 16.26 1.35
CA LEU A 64 -10.74 15.36 1.42
C LEU A 64 -11.49 15.60 2.74
N GLY A 65 -12.80 15.45 2.70
CA GLY A 65 -13.62 15.44 3.90
C GLY A 65 -13.42 14.17 4.73
N SER A 66 -13.81 14.19 6.00
CA SER A 66 -13.66 13.03 6.89
C SER A 66 -14.37 11.79 6.34
N ASN A 67 -15.56 11.93 5.77
CA ASN A 67 -16.30 10.82 5.18
C ASN A 67 -15.59 10.21 3.96
N GLU A 68 -14.86 11.02 3.20
CA GLU A 68 -14.08 10.56 2.05
C GLU A 68 -12.83 9.80 2.49
N ILE A 69 -12.19 10.23 3.57
CA ILE A 69 -11.05 9.53 4.19
C ILE A 69 -11.52 8.19 4.77
N ASP A 70 -12.66 8.16 5.46
CA ASP A 70 -13.24 6.93 5.99
C ASP A 70 -13.61 5.95 4.88
N PHE A 71 -14.19 6.45 3.78
CA PHE A 71 -14.49 5.65 2.59
C PHE A 71 -13.23 5.04 1.97
N LEU A 72 -12.16 5.83 1.78
CA LEU A 72 -10.89 5.33 1.27
C LEU A 72 -10.28 4.29 2.21
N SER A 73 -10.29 4.55 3.51
CA SER A 73 -9.78 3.62 4.52
C SER A 73 -10.53 2.29 4.47
N ASP A 74 -11.85 2.32 4.39
CA ASP A 74 -12.68 1.11 4.30
C ASP A 74 -12.36 0.30 3.05
N ILE A 75 -12.34 0.94 1.87
CA ILE A 75 -12.02 0.25 0.63
C ILE A 75 -10.60 -0.34 0.66
N LEU A 76 -9.60 0.44 1.04
CA LEU A 76 -8.21 0.00 1.03
C LEU A 76 -7.95 -1.16 2.01
N THR A 77 -8.58 -1.12 3.20
CA THR A 77 -8.41 -2.17 4.21
C THR A 77 -9.18 -3.46 3.90
N ASN A 78 -10.30 -3.36 3.18
CA ASN A 78 -11.17 -4.51 2.89
C ASN A 78 -10.97 -5.08 1.48
N SER A 79 -10.24 -4.39 0.61
CA SER A 79 -9.98 -4.87 -0.76
C SER A 79 -8.95 -5.98 -0.80
N LYS A 80 -9.11 -6.86 -1.78
CA LYS A 80 -8.10 -7.87 -2.10
C LYS A 80 -6.98 -7.23 -2.89
N LEU A 81 -5.78 -7.26 -2.32
CA LEU A 81 -4.57 -6.76 -2.96
C LEU A 81 -3.97 -7.83 -3.86
N LYS A 82 -3.77 -7.50 -5.12
CA LYS A 82 -2.98 -8.29 -6.07
C LYS A 82 -1.62 -7.60 -6.22
N LYS A 83 -0.52 -8.34 -6.15
CA LYS A 83 0.82 -7.77 -6.36
C LYS A 83 0.93 -7.28 -7.80
N ALA A 84 1.26 -6.01 -7.98
CA ALA A 84 1.50 -5.44 -9.30
C ALA A 84 2.86 -5.89 -9.86
N THR A 85 2.94 -5.95 -11.18
CA THR A 85 4.18 -6.18 -11.93
C THR A 85 4.64 -4.87 -12.57
N ILE A 86 5.84 -4.85 -13.16
CA ILE A 86 6.37 -3.66 -13.84
C ILE A 86 5.50 -3.23 -15.03
N ASN A 87 4.76 -4.17 -15.63
CA ASN A 87 3.87 -3.90 -16.75
C ASN A 87 2.55 -3.26 -16.35
N ASP A 88 2.22 -3.28 -15.06
CA ASP A 88 1.00 -2.72 -14.50
C ASP A 88 1.18 -1.24 -14.08
N SER A 89 2.40 -0.70 -14.22
CA SER A 89 2.69 0.70 -13.87
C SER A 89 1.87 1.65 -14.76
N PRO A 90 1.10 2.57 -14.16
CA PRO A 90 0.27 3.48 -14.92
C PRO A 90 1.11 4.47 -15.75
N SER A 91 0.52 4.99 -16.83
CA SER A 91 1.12 6.09 -17.57
C SER A 91 1.01 7.39 -16.79
N ASN A 92 1.96 8.29 -16.97
CA ASN A 92 1.99 9.61 -16.29
C ASN A 92 0.82 10.55 -16.70
N THR A 93 -0.02 10.14 -17.66
CA THR A 93 -1.16 10.95 -18.13
C THR A 93 -2.45 10.66 -17.38
N LEU A 94 -2.44 9.70 -16.46
CA LEU A 94 -3.60 9.35 -15.65
C LEU A 94 -3.64 10.23 -14.38
N GLY A 95 -4.85 10.65 -14.01
CA GLY A 95 -5.06 11.33 -12.73
C GLY A 95 -4.65 10.44 -11.55
N SER A 96 -4.12 11.03 -10.51
CA SER A 96 -3.70 10.30 -9.31
C SER A 96 -3.96 11.06 -8.02
N LEU A 97 -4.17 10.32 -6.96
CA LEU A 97 -4.33 10.83 -5.60
C LEU A 97 -3.24 10.24 -4.72
N THR A 98 -2.43 11.10 -4.08
CA THR A 98 -1.39 10.68 -3.14
C THR A 98 -1.73 11.16 -1.75
N ILE A 99 -1.75 10.26 -0.78
CA ILE A 99 -2.07 10.53 0.62
C ILE A 99 -0.81 10.29 1.44
N LEU A 100 -0.34 11.33 2.12
CA LEU A 100 0.80 11.28 3.03
C LEU A 100 0.32 11.20 4.48
N LEU A 101 0.85 10.24 5.22
CA LEU A 101 0.37 9.86 6.55
C LEU A 101 1.51 9.83 7.57
N ASP A 102 1.16 10.05 8.83
CA ASP A 102 2.03 9.87 10.00
C ASP A 102 3.32 10.68 9.90
N GLY A 103 3.19 11.99 9.87
CA GLY A 103 4.34 12.86 9.73
C GLY A 103 4.03 14.30 10.06
N ASN A 104 4.86 15.20 9.54
CA ASN A 104 4.78 16.63 9.78
C ASN A 104 4.97 17.42 8.49
N THR A 105 4.35 18.59 8.46
CA THR A 105 4.68 19.63 7.48
C THR A 105 5.69 20.59 8.08
N ARG A 106 6.69 20.97 7.30
CA ARG A 106 7.69 21.95 7.69
C ARG A 106 7.81 23.03 6.63
N GLU A 107 7.68 24.28 7.03
CA GLU A 107 8.00 25.37 6.14
C GLU A 107 9.52 25.52 6.04
N VAL A 108 9.98 25.61 4.80
CA VAL A 108 11.39 25.80 4.43
C VAL A 108 11.47 26.99 3.47
N ASP A 109 12.66 27.57 3.37
CA ASP A 109 12.88 28.67 2.40
C ASP A 109 12.50 28.22 0.98
N GLY A 110 11.44 28.84 0.45
CA GLY A 110 10.94 28.55 -0.90
C GLY A 110 9.78 27.58 -1.02
N GLY A 111 9.22 27.08 0.11
CA GLY A 111 8.04 26.20 0.05
C GLY A 111 7.78 25.39 1.30
N THR A 112 6.93 24.38 1.15
CA THR A 112 6.58 23.44 2.22
C THR A 112 7.26 22.10 1.98
N SER A 113 7.98 21.59 2.96
CA SER A 113 8.51 20.22 2.98
C SER A 113 7.57 19.32 3.76
N PHE A 114 7.36 18.13 3.24
CA PHE A 114 6.51 17.12 3.88
C PHE A 114 7.40 15.97 4.36
N GLU A 115 7.39 15.72 5.66
CA GLU A 115 7.98 14.54 6.26
C GLU A 115 6.85 13.56 6.56
N PHE A 116 6.90 12.33 6.05
CA PHE A 116 5.87 11.32 6.23
C PHE A 116 6.47 9.94 6.45
N GLU A 117 5.78 9.12 7.21
CA GLU A 117 6.15 7.71 7.41
C GLU A 117 5.54 6.81 6.33
N ARG A 118 4.35 7.16 5.84
CA ARG A 118 3.61 6.37 4.84
C ARG A 118 3.09 7.27 3.72
N GLY A 119 3.31 6.86 2.49
CA GLY A 119 2.72 7.47 1.30
C GLY A 119 1.92 6.43 0.52
N ILE A 120 0.69 6.75 0.13
CA ILE A 120 -0.19 5.90 -0.66
C ILE A 120 -0.59 6.67 -1.90
N THR A 121 -0.15 6.22 -3.08
CA THR A 121 -0.57 6.80 -4.35
C THR A 121 -1.54 5.86 -5.05
N LEU A 122 -2.68 6.40 -5.43
CA LEU A 122 -3.79 5.71 -6.08
C LEU A 122 -3.93 6.24 -7.50
N THR A 123 -3.84 5.37 -8.50
CA THR A 123 -3.94 5.73 -9.92
C THR A 123 -4.85 4.73 -10.63
N PRO A 124 -6.00 5.15 -11.18
CA PRO A 124 -6.83 4.29 -12.02
C PRO A 124 -6.01 3.78 -13.23
N ILE A 125 -6.08 2.49 -13.52
CA ILE A 125 -5.43 1.90 -14.71
C ILE A 125 -6.43 1.50 -15.78
N ASP A 126 -7.66 1.20 -15.35
CA ASP A 126 -8.81 0.94 -16.22
C ASP A 126 -10.10 1.36 -15.51
N LYS A 127 -11.26 0.92 -16.00
CA LYS A 127 -12.59 1.30 -15.47
C LYS A 127 -12.92 0.69 -14.10
N ASP A 128 -12.23 -0.36 -13.70
CA ASP A 128 -12.52 -1.15 -12.49
C ASP A 128 -11.29 -1.53 -11.66
N SER A 129 -10.10 -1.03 -12.04
CA SER A 129 -8.86 -1.35 -11.35
C SER A 129 -8.03 -0.12 -11.02
N VAL A 130 -7.44 -0.11 -9.84
CA VAL A 130 -6.57 0.94 -9.34
C VAL A 130 -5.20 0.38 -9.02
N TYR A 131 -4.16 1.02 -9.55
CA TYR A 131 -2.78 0.81 -9.14
C TYR A 131 -2.53 1.55 -7.83
N VAL A 132 -2.01 0.84 -6.86
CA VAL A 132 -1.68 1.35 -5.54
C VAL A 132 -0.19 1.28 -5.35
N PHE A 133 0.47 2.43 -5.28
CA PHE A 133 1.88 2.52 -4.91
C PHE A 133 1.99 2.89 -3.44
N LEU A 134 2.69 2.07 -2.69
CA LEU A 134 2.92 2.22 -1.26
C LEU A 134 4.38 2.54 -1.02
N GLU A 135 4.64 3.64 -0.31
CA GLU A 135 5.95 4.04 0.19
C GLU A 135 5.93 4.10 1.71
N ILE A 136 6.90 3.46 2.36
CA ILE A 136 7.06 3.49 3.81
C ILE A 136 8.49 3.93 4.11
N ASN A 137 8.63 5.12 4.70
CA ASN A 137 9.91 5.77 4.96
C ASN A 137 10.49 5.42 6.33
N LYS A 138 9.64 5.08 7.30
CA LYS A 138 10.06 4.75 8.67
C LYS A 138 9.22 3.61 9.20
N LEU A 139 9.88 2.52 9.53
CA LEU A 139 9.21 1.39 10.18
C LEU A 139 9.46 1.45 11.67
N ARG A 140 8.38 1.49 12.42
CA ARG A 140 8.45 1.36 13.87
C ARG A 140 9.07 0.02 14.23
N ASN A 141 10.19 0.07 14.96
CA ASN A 141 10.79 -0.94 15.86
C ASN A 141 10.54 -2.44 15.62
N ASP A 142 10.09 -2.83 14.46
CA ASP A 142 9.91 -4.21 14.14
C ASP A 142 11.07 -4.65 13.24
N ASN A 143 11.90 -5.54 13.74
CA ASN A 143 13.17 -6.01 13.16
C ASN A 143 13.10 -6.58 11.73
N SER A 144 11.98 -6.40 11.02
CA SER A 144 11.73 -6.97 9.71
C SER A 144 12.10 -6.09 8.53
N PHE A 145 12.52 -4.83 8.76
CA PHE A 145 12.87 -3.90 7.70
C PHE A 145 14.15 -3.15 8.06
N ASN A 146 14.98 -2.90 7.05
CA ASN A 146 16.21 -2.15 7.23
C ASN A 146 15.89 -0.76 7.79
N LYS A 147 16.56 -0.38 8.87
CA LYS A 147 16.36 0.89 9.59
C LYS A 147 16.58 2.14 8.72
N ASP A 148 17.23 1.98 7.56
CA ASP A 148 17.65 3.07 6.68
C ASP A 148 17.01 2.95 5.27
N GLY A 149 16.03 2.09 5.08
CA GLY A 149 15.46 1.80 3.75
C GLY A 149 14.02 2.26 3.58
N VAL A 150 13.77 2.95 2.48
CA VAL A 150 12.43 3.18 1.95
C VAL A 150 11.90 1.84 1.44
N MET A 151 10.77 1.38 1.97
CA MET A 151 10.07 0.23 1.40
C MET A 151 9.05 0.73 0.37
N GLN A 152 9.20 0.26 -0.86
CA GLN A 152 8.24 0.55 -1.93
C GLN A 152 7.59 -0.76 -2.39
N LYS A 153 6.27 -0.77 -2.47
CA LYS A 153 5.49 -1.90 -2.97
C LYS A 153 4.34 -1.41 -3.83
N SER A 154 3.98 -2.21 -4.81
CA SER A 154 2.88 -1.91 -5.72
C SER A 154 1.86 -3.03 -5.74
N TYR A 155 0.59 -2.64 -5.77
CA TYR A 155 -0.55 -3.55 -5.79
C TYR A 155 -1.59 -3.07 -6.79
N ILE A 156 -2.52 -3.97 -7.14
CA ILE A 156 -3.74 -3.67 -7.87
C ILE A 156 -4.91 -3.99 -6.97
N ILE A 157 -5.87 -3.08 -6.94
CA ILE A 157 -7.18 -3.26 -6.32
C ILE A 157 -8.24 -3.23 -7.42
N ASP A 158 -9.04 -4.29 -7.51
CA ASP A 158 -10.22 -4.30 -8.38
C ASP A 158 -11.38 -3.65 -7.61
N SER A 159 -11.74 -2.42 -7.96
CA SER A 159 -12.83 -1.66 -7.37
C SER A 159 -13.28 -0.51 -8.26
N GLU A 160 -14.41 -0.68 -8.94
CA GLU A 160 -15.06 0.37 -9.74
C GLU A 160 -15.35 1.62 -8.88
N LYS A 161 -15.82 1.44 -7.65
CA LYS A 161 -16.09 2.55 -6.71
C LYS A 161 -14.84 3.38 -6.39
N LEU A 162 -13.68 2.71 -6.27
CA LEU A 162 -12.43 3.41 -6.03
C LEU A 162 -11.96 4.18 -7.27
N VAL A 163 -12.16 3.60 -8.46
CA VAL A 163 -11.89 4.27 -9.74
C VAL A 163 -12.77 5.52 -9.89
N GLU A 164 -14.08 5.39 -9.66
CA GLU A 164 -15.01 6.51 -9.71
C GLU A 164 -14.60 7.61 -8.74
N PHE A 165 -14.34 7.24 -7.48
CA PHE A 165 -13.90 8.19 -6.46
C PHE A 165 -12.65 8.97 -6.88
N ILE A 166 -11.61 8.29 -7.41
CA ILE A 166 -10.39 8.96 -7.84
C ILE A 166 -10.68 9.89 -9.02
N ASN A 167 -11.45 9.43 -10.02
CA ASN A 167 -11.78 10.24 -11.19
C ASN A 167 -12.60 11.50 -10.85
N GLU A 168 -13.44 11.45 -9.82
CA GLU A 168 -14.20 12.62 -9.34
C GLU A 168 -13.29 13.63 -8.61
N ASN A 169 -12.18 13.16 -8.07
CA ASN A 169 -11.27 13.96 -7.27
C ASN A 169 -9.97 14.36 -8.01
N THR A 170 -9.77 13.92 -9.24
CA THR A 170 -8.62 14.24 -10.09
C THR A 170 -9.06 14.73 -11.46
#